data_3ce0a5c5f440f63a0d293238fc46c00d
#
_entry.id   3ce0a5c5f440f63a0d293238fc46c00d
#
_cell.length_a   1.000
_cell.length_b   1.000
_cell.length_c   1.000
_cell.angle_alpha   90.00
_cell.angle_beta   90.00
_cell.angle_gamma   90.00
#
_symmetry.space_group_name_H-M   'P 1'
#
loop_
_entity.id
_entity.type
_entity.pdbx_description
1 polymer ?
#
loop_
_entity_poly.entity_id
_entity_poly.type
_entity_poly.pdbx_seq_one_letter_code
_entity_poly.pdbx_strand_id
1 'polypeptide(L)'
;MLSCTDRKYQDGTSIRLFAANGLEPQQVLLKGLMGACFMDQIVNNYLSTTVLDEANNKINNSNKVLESGKNYTKMEHLWDEAYGYIYGADGGKFWDSYI
;
A
#
# COMPACT_ATOMS: atom_id res chain seq x y z
N MET A 1 -9.24 -11.95 -25.23
CA MET A 1 -10.14 -11.70 -24.08
C MET A 1 -10.32 -12.99 -23.30
N LEU A 2 -10.17 -12.95 -21.99
CA LEU A 2 -10.45 -14.10 -21.15
C LEU A 2 -11.96 -14.28 -21.02
N SER A 3 -12.47 -15.48 -21.28
CA SER A 3 -13.87 -15.80 -21.00
C SER A 3 -14.03 -16.09 -19.50
N CYS A 4 -15.08 -15.56 -18.92
CA CYS A 4 -15.40 -15.78 -17.50
C CYS A 4 -16.61 -16.71 -17.38
N THR A 5 -16.60 -17.56 -16.37
CA THR A 5 -17.70 -18.46 -16.05
C THR A 5 -18.15 -18.25 -14.60
N ASP A 6 -19.44 -18.44 -14.35
CA ASP A 6 -19.98 -18.42 -13.01
C ASP A 6 -19.56 -19.69 -12.28
N ARG A 7 -18.93 -19.52 -11.12
CA ARG A 7 -18.59 -20.61 -10.22
C ARG A 7 -18.91 -20.22 -8.79
N LYS A 8 -19.29 -21.19 -7.98
CA LYS A 8 -19.49 -20.96 -6.54
C LYS A 8 -18.14 -20.94 -5.82
N TYR A 9 -18.03 -20.05 -4.87
CA TYR A 9 -16.92 -19.99 -3.95
C TYR A 9 -16.91 -21.26 -3.05
N GLN A 10 -15.84 -21.47 -2.26
CA GLN A 10 -15.71 -22.66 -1.41
C GLN A 10 -16.83 -22.83 -0.38
N ASP A 11 -17.51 -21.73 0.00
CA ASP A 11 -18.66 -21.79 0.90
C ASP A 11 -19.92 -22.40 0.25
N GLY A 12 -19.89 -22.62 -1.06
CA GLY A 12 -21.02 -23.18 -1.83
C GLY A 12 -22.17 -22.22 -2.09
N THR A 13 -22.10 -20.99 -1.57
CA THR A 13 -23.18 -20.00 -1.65
C THR A 13 -22.82 -18.77 -2.46
N SER A 14 -21.62 -18.25 -2.32
CA SER A 14 -21.16 -17.06 -3.05
C SER A 14 -20.80 -17.39 -4.50
N ILE A 15 -21.39 -16.65 -5.44
CA ILE A 15 -21.10 -16.80 -6.87
C ILE A 15 -20.00 -15.81 -7.24
N ARG A 16 -18.97 -16.30 -7.93
CA ARG A 16 -17.84 -15.53 -8.40
C ARG A 16 -17.55 -15.81 -9.86
N LEU A 17 -17.04 -14.80 -10.57
CA LEU A 17 -16.64 -14.93 -11.96
C LEU A 17 -15.17 -15.31 -12.06
N PHE A 18 -14.87 -16.42 -12.73
CA PHE A 18 -13.52 -16.90 -12.95
C PHE A 18 -13.20 -16.96 -14.44
N ALA A 19 -11.96 -16.59 -14.80
CA ALA A 19 -11.45 -16.82 -16.14
C ALA A 19 -11.18 -18.30 -16.37
N ALA A 20 -10.98 -18.69 -17.64
CA ALA A 20 -10.73 -20.09 -18.01
C ALA A 20 -9.48 -20.70 -17.32
N ASN A 21 -8.49 -19.87 -16.96
CA ASN A 21 -7.28 -20.28 -16.24
C ASN A 21 -7.42 -20.25 -14.71
N GLY A 22 -8.61 -20.01 -14.18
CA GLY A 22 -8.89 -19.96 -12.75
C GLY A 22 -8.71 -18.58 -12.11
N LEU A 23 -8.31 -17.55 -12.86
CA LEU A 23 -8.24 -16.17 -12.33
C LEU A 23 -9.63 -15.62 -12.04
N GLU A 24 -9.74 -14.86 -10.97
CA GLU A 24 -10.92 -14.06 -10.63
C GLU A 24 -10.67 -12.59 -11.02
N PRO A 25 -11.12 -12.12 -12.22
CA PRO A 25 -10.73 -10.81 -12.76
C PRO A 25 -11.09 -9.66 -11.85
N GLN A 26 -12.23 -9.70 -11.18
CA GLN A 26 -12.67 -8.65 -10.27
C GLN A 26 -11.70 -8.48 -9.10
N GLN A 27 -11.28 -9.56 -8.48
CA GLN A 27 -10.34 -9.52 -7.35
C GLN A 27 -8.95 -9.08 -7.80
N VAL A 28 -8.47 -9.58 -8.94
CA VAL A 28 -7.18 -9.16 -9.51
C VAL A 28 -7.19 -7.66 -9.80
N LEU A 29 -8.25 -7.14 -10.41
CA LEU A 29 -8.38 -5.72 -10.73
C LEU A 29 -8.41 -4.86 -9.46
N LEU A 30 -9.31 -5.17 -8.52
CA LEU A 30 -9.50 -4.38 -7.31
C LEU A 30 -8.24 -4.39 -6.43
N LYS A 31 -7.72 -5.58 -6.10
CA LYS A 31 -6.56 -5.71 -5.24
C LYS A 31 -5.29 -5.22 -5.91
N GLY A 32 -5.13 -5.47 -7.20
CA GLY A 32 -4.00 -4.98 -7.97
C GLY A 32 -3.95 -3.46 -8.03
N LEU A 33 -5.09 -2.79 -8.28
CA LEU A 33 -5.17 -1.33 -8.28
C LEU A 33 -4.90 -0.73 -6.90
N MET A 34 -5.45 -1.32 -5.83
CA MET A 34 -5.20 -0.86 -4.46
C MET A 34 -3.72 -1.00 -4.11
N GLY A 35 -3.12 -2.14 -4.41
CA GLY A 35 -1.71 -2.38 -4.17
C GLY A 35 -0.81 -1.43 -4.96
N ALA A 36 -1.14 -1.17 -6.22
CA ALA A 36 -0.41 -0.22 -7.07
C ALA A 36 -0.50 1.20 -6.52
N CYS A 37 -1.69 1.66 -6.10
CA CYS A 37 -1.88 2.97 -5.51
C CYS A 37 -1.09 3.13 -4.20
N PHE A 38 -1.12 2.14 -3.31
CA PHE A 38 -0.38 2.17 -2.06
C PHE A 38 1.13 2.18 -2.31
N MET A 39 1.61 1.37 -3.23
CA MET A 39 3.02 1.33 -3.60
C MET A 39 3.47 2.66 -4.21
N ASP A 40 2.65 3.26 -5.07
CA ASP A 40 2.93 4.57 -5.65
C ASP A 40 3.08 5.64 -4.57
N GLN A 41 2.17 5.68 -3.59
CA GLN A 41 2.25 6.60 -2.47
C GLN A 41 3.52 6.38 -1.64
N ILE A 42 3.84 5.14 -1.32
CA ILE A 42 5.04 4.80 -0.53
C ILE A 42 6.30 5.24 -1.26
N VAL A 43 6.46 4.83 -2.52
CA VAL A 43 7.72 4.99 -3.26
C VAL A 43 7.90 6.41 -3.80
N ASN A 44 6.84 7.03 -4.32
CA ASN A 44 6.95 8.30 -5.01
C ASN A 44 6.62 9.51 -4.14
N ASN A 45 5.80 9.35 -3.11
CA ASN A 45 5.46 10.48 -2.24
C ASN A 45 6.24 10.47 -0.92
N TYR A 46 6.23 9.35 -0.18
CA TYR A 46 6.82 9.37 1.16
C TYR A 46 8.30 9.02 1.19
N LEU A 47 8.74 8.05 0.40
CA LEU A 47 10.11 7.54 0.44
C LEU A 47 10.92 7.90 -0.82
N SER A 48 10.44 8.80 -1.67
CA SER A 48 11.22 9.28 -2.81
C SER A 48 12.41 10.12 -2.35
N THR A 49 13.51 10.05 -3.08
CA THR A 49 14.67 10.91 -2.80
C THR A 49 14.31 12.39 -2.90
N THR A 50 13.41 12.74 -3.81
CA THR A 50 12.92 14.13 -3.96
C THR A 50 12.28 14.63 -2.66
N VAL A 51 11.40 13.83 -2.05
CA VAL A 51 10.69 14.22 -0.83
C VAL A 51 11.60 14.12 0.40
N LEU A 52 12.38 13.06 0.52
CA LEU A 52 13.29 12.87 1.66
C LEU A 52 14.40 13.91 1.72
N ASP A 53 14.87 14.37 0.56
CA ASP A 53 15.91 15.38 0.46
C ASP A 53 15.36 16.82 0.39
N GLU A 54 14.02 16.97 0.28
CA GLU A 54 13.38 18.29 0.21
C GLU A 54 13.62 19.10 1.47
N ALA A 55 13.78 20.42 1.29
CA ALA A 55 13.86 21.40 2.40
C ALA A 55 14.84 21.01 3.52
N ASN A 56 15.93 20.35 3.17
CA ASN A 56 16.93 19.89 4.14
C ASN A 56 16.43 18.80 5.11
N ASN A 57 15.42 18.05 4.75
CA ASN A 57 14.86 16.99 5.62
C ASN A 57 15.92 16.02 6.13
N LYS A 58 16.85 15.63 5.26
CA LYS A 58 17.97 14.73 5.61
C LYS A 58 18.94 15.36 6.63
N ILE A 59 19.29 16.64 6.41
CA ILE A 59 20.17 17.38 7.32
C ILE A 59 19.46 17.59 8.66
N ASN A 60 18.20 17.98 8.62
CA ASN A 60 17.41 18.19 9.82
C ASN A 60 17.23 16.91 10.62
N ASN A 61 17.05 15.77 9.95
CA ASN A 61 16.98 14.48 10.62
C ASN A 61 18.29 14.12 11.30
N SER A 62 19.43 14.33 10.62
CA SER A 62 20.76 14.08 11.19
C SER A 62 21.06 14.97 12.40
N ASN A 63 20.58 16.21 12.36
CA ASN A 63 20.74 17.18 13.44
C ASN A 63 19.63 17.11 14.49
N LYS A 64 18.68 16.17 14.37
CA LYS A 64 17.54 16.00 15.28
C LYS A 64 16.67 17.26 15.40
N VAL A 65 16.48 17.97 14.28
CA VAL A 65 15.61 19.14 14.21
C VAL A 65 14.16 18.66 14.11
N LEU A 66 13.40 18.90 15.17
CA LEU A 66 12.01 18.43 15.26
C LEU A 66 11.05 19.36 14.51
N GLU A 67 9.95 18.79 14.04
CA GLU A 67 8.84 19.56 13.51
C GLU A 67 8.21 20.45 14.60
N SER A 68 7.71 21.60 14.20
CA SER A 68 7.13 22.58 15.13
C SER A 68 6.01 21.97 15.99
N GLY A 69 6.21 21.98 17.30
CA GLY A 69 5.25 21.43 18.25
C GLY A 69 5.16 19.90 18.27
N LYS A 70 6.13 19.20 17.68
CA LYS A 70 6.18 17.74 17.59
C LYS A 70 7.46 17.21 18.23
N ASN A 71 7.48 15.92 18.45
CA ASN A 71 8.65 15.19 19.01
C ASN A 71 9.34 14.29 17.99
N TYR A 72 9.16 14.56 16.69
CA TYR A 72 9.75 13.84 15.59
C TYR A 72 10.27 14.79 14.51
N THR A 73 11.20 14.31 13.68
CA THR A 73 11.67 15.03 12.50
C THR A 73 10.71 14.82 11.33
N LYS A 74 10.78 15.67 10.31
CA LYS A 74 9.97 15.50 9.09
C LYS A 74 10.24 14.15 8.41
N MET A 75 11.50 13.72 8.38
CA MET A 75 11.89 12.46 7.77
C MET A 75 11.31 11.25 8.51
N GLU A 76 11.35 11.27 9.84
CA GLU A 76 10.72 10.23 10.67
C GLU A 76 9.22 10.12 10.41
N HIS A 77 8.55 11.27 10.29
CA HIS A 77 7.12 11.30 9.99
C HIS A 77 6.79 10.71 8.61
N LEU A 78 7.60 11.01 7.59
CA LEU A 78 7.42 10.43 6.25
C LEU A 78 7.58 8.90 6.27
N TRP A 79 8.52 8.39 7.04
CA TRP A 79 8.69 6.94 7.22
C TRP A 79 7.49 6.32 7.94
N ASP A 80 6.96 6.96 8.96
CA ASP A 80 5.79 6.47 9.69
C ASP A 80 4.54 6.45 8.79
N GLU A 81 4.35 7.46 7.96
CA GLU A 81 3.24 7.49 6.99
C GLU A 81 3.38 6.38 5.94
N ALA A 82 4.58 6.17 5.41
CA ALA A 82 4.86 5.08 4.48
C ALA A 82 4.59 3.72 5.12
N TYR A 83 5.02 3.52 6.36
CA TYR A 83 4.74 2.33 7.14
C TYR A 83 3.23 2.11 7.33
N GLY A 84 2.48 3.18 7.56
CA GLY A 84 1.03 3.12 7.70
C GLY A 84 0.32 2.53 6.48
N TYR A 85 0.83 2.79 5.27
CA TYR A 85 0.28 2.18 4.04
C TYR A 85 0.56 0.68 3.94
N ILE A 86 1.64 0.21 4.55
CA ILE A 86 1.97 -1.23 4.58
C ILE A 86 1.20 -1.93 5.69
N TYR A 87 1.26 -1.36 6.89
CA TYR A 87 0.69 -1.99 8.09
C TYR A 87 -0.84 -1.87 8.13
N GLY A 88 -1.38 -0.70 7.76
CA GLY A 88 -2.81 -0.44 7.80
C GLY A 88 -3.39 -0.42 9.20
N ALA A 89 -4.70 -0.30 9.29
CA ALA A 89 -5.42 -0.27 10.55
C ALA A 89 -5.62 -1.68 11.17
N ASP A 90 -5.46 -2.71 10.38
CA ASP A 90 -5.73 -4.11 10.75
C ASP A 90 -4.46 -4.95 10.97
N GLY A 91 -3.34 -4.29 11.20
CA GLY A 91 -2.09 -4.97 11.55
C GLY A 91 -1.42 -5.72 10.40
N GLY A 92 -1.48 -5.16 9.20
CA GLY A 92 -0.83 -5.75 8.04
C GLY A 92 -1.61 -6.84 7.32
N LYS A 93 -2.78 -7.18 7.77
CA LYS A 93 -3.61 -8.24 7.18
C LYS A 93 -3.94 -8.02 5.71
N PHE A 94 -4.02 -6.76 5.29
CA PHE A 94 -4.24 -6.45 3.88
C PHE A 94 -3.16 -7.08 3.00
N TRP A 95 -1.89 -6.88 3.36
CA TRP A 95 -0.76 -7.43 2.61
C TRP A 95 -0.59 -8.93 2.83
N ASP A 96 -0.84 -9.41 4.04
CA ASP A 96 -0.81 -10.85 4.36
C ASP A 96 -1.73 -11.66 3.46
N SER A 97 -2.82 -11.07 3.01
CA SER A 97 -3.76 -11.76 2.11
C SER A 97 -3.18 -12.03 0.71
N TYR A 98 -2.03 -11.46 0.38
CA TYR A 98 -1.34 -11.69 -0.91
C TYR A 98 -0.21 -12.70 -0.81
N ILE A 99 0.19 -13.06 0.38
CA ILE A 99 1.25 -14.01 0.65
C ILE A 99 0.65 -15.39 0.88
#